data_30e80d9c0875d981f55ace49b47d24da
#
_entry.id   30e80d9c0875d981f55ace49b47d24da
#
_cell.length_a   1.000
_cell.length_b   1.000
_cell.length_c   1.000
_cell.angle_alpha   90.00
_cell.angle_beta   90.00
_cell.angle_gamma   90.00
#
_symmetry.space_group_name_H-M   'P 1'
#
loop_
_entity.id
_entity.type
_entity.pdbx_description
1 polymer ?
#
loop_
_entity_poly.entity_id
_entity_poly.type
_entity_poly.pdbx_seq_one_letter_code
_entity_poly.pdbx_strand_id
1 'polypeptide(L)'
;TETIALPYSNTEEYYRQLTDKVRKFIAENHYPEEKILGVSIATQGITSPDNSTVIYGNIMNNTGMKLEDFSRHLPYPCHLEHDSKSAAFLELWNHPELDSAVVFLLNRNLGGAIITNHQIHQGSSMHSGTLEHMCVNPDGPLCYCGNRGCLETYCSANALEQSAGMPVKEFFPLLREKKSPRLAEHWKDYLNHLAFAMKNLNLIID
;
A
#
# COMPACT_ATOMS: atom_id res chain seq x y z
N THR A 1 14.94 1.62 12.51
CA THR A 1 14.36 0.96 11.32
C THR A 1 15.33 -0.06 10.77
N GLU A 2 14.86 -1.26 10.48
CA GLU A 2 15.65 -2.33 9.85
C GLU A 2 14.95 -2.76 8.56
N THR A 3 15.73 -3.04 7.52
CA THR A 3 15.22 -3.60 6.25
C THR A 3 15.85 -4.97 6.06
N ILE A 4 15.00 -5.97 5.84
CA ILE A 4 15.44 -7.35 5.60
C ILE A 4 14.90 -7.87 4.26
N ALA A 5 15.68 -8.68 3.56
CA ALA A 5 15.23 -9.40 2.38
C ALA A 5 14.68 -10.77 2.82
N LEU A 6 13.36 -10.88 2.91
CA LEU A 6 12.66 -12.14 3.24
C LEU A 6 11.46 -12.29 2.29
N PRO A 7 11.64 -12.97 1.15
CA PRO A 7 10.54 -13.22 0.21
C PRO A 7 9.39 -13.94 0.90
N TYR A 8 8.17 -13.47 0.66
CA TYR A 8 6.99 -14.09 1.23
C TYR A 8 6.83 -15.54 0.75
N SER A 9 6.55 -16.42 1.67
CA SER A 9 6.02 -17.76 1.40
C SER A 9 5.01 -18.11 2.50
N ASN A 10 3.91 -18.78 2.12
CA ASN A 10 2.90 -19.20 3.10
C ASN A 10 3.33 -20.51 3.77
N THR A 11 4.43 -20.45 4.55
CA THR A 11 5.04 -21.60 5.24
C THR A 11 5.33 -21.27 6.69
N GLU A 12 5.25 -22.25 7.55
CA GLU A 12 5.61 -22.15 8.98
C GLU A 12 7.02 -21.57 9.17
N GLU A 13 7.96 -21.98 8.32
CA GLU A 13 9.34 -21.49 8.36
C GLU A 13 9.44 -19.99 8.11
N TYR A 14 8.67 -19.46 7.14
CA TYR A 14 8.62 -18.01 6.86
C TYR A 14 8.13 -17.23 8.09
N TYR A 15 7.02 -17.67 8.69
CA TYR A 15 6.45 -17.00 9.86
C TYR A 15 7.37 -17.03 11.05
N ARG A 16 8.03 -18.15 11.28
CA ARG A 16 9.04 -18.30 12.34
C ARG A 16 10.23 -17.34 12.11
N GLN A 17 10.81 -17.34 10.91
CA GLN A 17 11.93 -16.46 10.58
C GLN A 17 11.58 -14.98 10.75
N LEU A 18 10.38 -14.57 10.30
CA LEU A 18 9.93 -13.19 10.43
C LEU A 18 9.77 -12.80 11.91
N THR A 19 9.11 -13.63 12.70
CA THR A 19 8.88 -13.36 14.12
C THR A 19 10.17 -13.40 14.94
N ASP A 20 11.13 -14.24 14.59
CA ASP A 20 12.47 -14.21 15.18
C ASP A 20 13.21 -12.90 14.89
N LYS A 21 13.01 -12.29 13.69
CA LYS A 21 13.54 -10.98 13.38
C LYS A 21 12.89 -9.88 14.24
N VAL A 22 11.58 -9.97 14.48
CA VAL A 22 10.88 -9.03 15.38
C VAL A 22 11.45 -9.11 16.81
N ARG A 23 11.60 -10.32 17.34
CA ARG A 23 12.21 -10.54 18.68
C ARG A 23 13.63 -9.99 18.76
N LYS A 24 14.44 -10.28 17.75
CA LYS A 24 15.81 -9.78 17.66
C LYS A 24 15.84 -8.26 17.65
N PHE A 25 15.01 -7.62 16.84
CA PHE A 25 14.89 -6.16 16.76
C PHE A 25 14.53 -5.54 18.13
N ILE A 26 13.57 -6.14 18.85
CA ILE A 26 13.18 -5.66 20.19
C ILE A 26 14.37 -5.78 21.16
N ALA A 27 15.05 -6.93 21.18
CA ALA A 27 16.17 -7.18 22.07
C ALA A 27 17.39 -6.27 21.80
N GLU A 28 17.76 -6.08 20.52
CA GLU A 28 18.89 -5.24 20.13
C GLU A 28 18.66 -3.75 20.37
N ASN A 29 17.41 -3.30 20.38
CA ASN A 29 17.08 -1.91 20.71
C ASN A 29 16.77 -1.70 22.20
N HIS A 30 16.93 -2.73 23.02
CA HIS A 30 16.74 -2.64 24.48
C HIS A 30 15.37 -2.10 24.91
N TYR A 31 14.31 -2.38 24.11
CA TYR A 31 12.96 -2.01 24.51
C TYR A 31 12.49 -2.86 25.68
N PRO A 32 12.01 -2.27 26.78
CA PRO A 32 11.42 -3.03 27.88
C PRO A 32 10.19 -3.81 27.38
N GLU A 33 10.13 -5.11 27.63
CA GLU A 33 9.02 -5.96 27.14
C GLU A 33 7.67 -5.48 27.62
N GLU A 34 7.59 -4.97 28.85
CA GLU A 34 6.35 -4.42 29.44
C GLU A 34 5.84 -3.14 28.76
N LYS A 35 6.66 -2.51 27.91
CA LYS A 35 6.26 -1.34 27.11
C LYS A 35 5.85 -1.70 25.68
N ILE A 36 5.97 -2.96 25.28
CA ILE A 36 5.54 -3.42 23.96
C ILE A 36 4.02 -3.62 23.98
N LEU A 37 3.29 -2.73 23.32
CA LEU A 37 1.83 -2.77 23.25
C LEU A 37 1.33 -3.88 22.32
N GLY A 38 2.08 -4.18 21.26
CA GLY A 38 1.73 -5.18 20.27
C GLY A 38 2.59 -5.08 19.02
N VAL A 39 2.28 -5.92 18.04
CA VAL A 39 2.91 -5.97 16.72
C VAL A 39 1.85 -5.77 15.65
N SER A 40 1.97 -4.68 14.90
CA SER A 40 1.12 -4.45 13.72
C SER A 40 1.83 -4.91 12.46
N ILE A 41 1.10 -5.64 11.63
CA ILE A 41 1.57 -6.22 10.37
C ILE A 41 0.81 -5.52 9.23
N ALA A 42 1.45 -4.57 8.57
CA ALA A 42 0.92 -3.97 7.36
C ALA A 42 1.33 -4.80 6.15
N THR A 43 0.37 -5.18 5.31
CA THR A 43 0.60 -6.02 4.13
C THR A 43 -0.10 -5.50 2.90
N GLN A 44 0.48 -5.77 1.74
CA GLN A 44 -0.22 -5.59 0.47
C GLN A 44 -1.27 -6.69 0.32
N GLY A 45 -2.54 -6.28 0.29
CA GLY A 45 -3.66 -7.20 0.19
C GLY A 45 -4.81 -6.79 1.10
N ILE A 46 -6.03 -7.07 0.64
CA ILE A 46 -7.25 -6.73 1.36
C ILE A 46 -7.46 -7.73 2.48
N THR A 47 -7.68 -7.23 3.68
CA THR A 47 -7.96 -8.05 4.87
C THR A 47 -9.46 -8.32 5.03
N SER A 48 -9.80 -9.40 5.72
CA SER A 48 -11.17 -9.71 6.16
C SER A 48 -11.71 -8.62 7.13
N PRO A 49 -13.03 -8.52 7.32
CA PRO A 49 -13.62 -7.52 8.23
C PRO A 49 -13.11 -7.58 9.67
N ASP A 50 -12.70 -8.74 10.13
CA ASP A 50 -12.11 -8.97 11.46
C ASP A 50 -10.57 -8.87 11.46
N ASN A 51 -9.96 -8.48 10.34
CA ASN A 51 -8.52 -8.39 10.16
C ASN A 51 -7.75 -9.68 10.49
N SER A 52 -8.40 -10.83 10.37
CA SER A 52 -7.78 -12.13 10.68
C SER A 52 -7.08 -12.78 9.48
N THR A 53 -7.45 -12.41 8.27
CA THR A 53 -6.99 -13.11 7.05
C THR A 53 -6.89 -12.14 5.87
N VAL A 54 -5.90 -12.31 5.01
CA VAL A 54 -5.85 -11.66 3.69
C VAL A 54 -6.78 -12.38 2.73
N ILE A 55 -7.87 -11.70 2.34
CA ILE A 55 -8.90 -12.26 1.44
C ILE A 55 -8.58 -12.06 -0.05
N TYR A 56 -7.75 -11.08 -0.36
CA TYR A 56 -7.27 -10.81 -1.72
C TYR A 56 -5.86 -10.22 -1.68
N GLY A 57 -4.89 -10.89 -2.29
CA GLY A 57 -3.47 -10.52 -2.21
C GLY A 57 -2.68 -10.95 -3.44
N ASN A 58 -2.99 -10.38 -4.62
CA ASN A 58 -2.39 -10.77 -5.90
C ASN A 58 -0.92 -10.32 -6.04
N ILE A 59 -0.55 -9.16 -5.49
CA ILE A 59 0.80 -8.61 -5.66
C ILE A 59 1.85 -9.50 -4.98
N MET A 60 1.58 -9.91 -3.75
CA MET A 60 2.49 -10.75 -2.96
C MET A 60 2.13 -12.25 -3.06
N ASN A 61 1.06 -12.62 -3.75
CA ASN A 61 0.49 -13.96 -3.73
C ASN A 61 0.22 -14.47 -2.30
N ASN A 62 -0.32 -13.58 -1.46
CA ASN A 62 -0.53 -13.82 -0.02
C ASN A 62 -2.00 -14.01 0.36
N THR A 63 -2.88 -14.26 -0.60
CA THR A 63 -4.27 -14.64 -0.32
C THR A 63 -4.31 -15.87 0.58
N GLY A 64 -5.08 -15.79 1.66
CA GLY A 64 -5.16 -16.84 2.68
C GLY A 64 -4.11 -16.72 3.81
N MET A 65 -3.23 -15.72 3.79
CA MET A 65 -2.33 -15.41 4.91
C MET A 65 -3.15 -15.06 6.16
N LYS A 66 -2.85 -15.68 7.29
CA LYS A 66 -3.62 -15.51 8.52
C LYS A 66 -2.80 -14.78 9.59
N LEU A 67 -3.47 -13.94 10.35
CA LEU A 67 -2.89 -13.31 11.54
C LEU A 67 -2.37 -14.34 12.55
N GLU A 68 -3.09 -15.46 12.70
CA GLU A 68 -2.72 -16.54 13.60
C GLU A 68 -1.32 -17.13 13.28
N ASP A 69 -0.92 -17.15 12.01
CA ASP A 69 0.38 -17.67 11.57
C ASP A 69 1.55 -16.82 12.10
N PHE A 70 1.32 -15.55 12.40
CA PHE A 70 2.28 -14.68 13.08
C PHE A 70 2.13 -14.74 14.60
N SER A 71 0.88 -14.59 15.11
CA SER A 71 0.62 -14.40 16.53
C SER A 71 1.00 -15.62 17.37
N ARG A 72 0.95 -16.84 16.82
CA ARG A 72 1.39 -18.06 17.53
C ARG A 72 2.87 -18.05 17.90
N HIS A 73 3.69 -17.25 17.23
CA HIS A 73 5.12 -17.15 17.44
C HIS A 73 5.54 -15.91 18.25
N LEU A 74 4.63 -15.04 18.62
CA LEU A 74 4.91 -13.78 19.33
C LEU A 74 4.16 -13.74 20.67
N PRO A 75 4.79 -13.30 21.76
CA PRO A 75 4.14 -13.16 23.05
C PRO A 75 3.28 -11.88 23.17
N TYR A 76 3.13 -11.13 22.08
CA TYR A 76 2.45 -9.84 22.04
C TYR A 76 1.15 -9.93 21.27
N PRO A 77 0.15 -9.08 21.57
CA PRO A 77 -1.00 -8.91 20.69
C PRO A 77 -0.57 -8.55 19.28
N CYS A 78 -1.17 -9.17 18.28
CA CYS A 78 -0.87 -8.92 16.87
C CYS A 78 -2.09 -8.34 16.16
N HIS A 79 -1.85 -7.45 15.20
CA HIS A 79 -2.87 -6.86 14.34
C HIS A 79 -2.42 -6.96 12.87
N LEU A 80 -3.33 -7.34 11.99
CA LEU A 80 -3.10 -7.41 10.55
C LEU A 80 -3.90 -6.31 9.86
N GLU A 81 -3.27 -5.53 9.00
CA GLU A 81 -3.95 -4.43 8.31
C GLU A 81 -3.44 -4.28 6.87
N HIS A 82 -4.28 -3.76 6.01
CA HIS A 82 -3.90 -3.34 4.66
C HIS A 82 -2.98 -2.11 4.73
N ASP A 83 -1.89 -2.10 3.98
CA ASP A 83 -0.87 -1.05 4.03
C ASP A 83 -1.42 0.36 3.73
N SER A 84 -2.31 0.48 2.75
CA SER A 84 -2.92 1.78 2.39
C SER A 84 -3.87 2.28 3.48
N LYS A 85 -4.58 1.38 4.17
CA LYS A 85 -5.41 1.75 5.32
C LYS A 85 -4.57 2.15 6.51
N SER A 86 -3.43 1.47 6.74
CA SER A 86 -2.45 1.88 7.75
C SER A 86 -1.92 3.29 7.49
N ALA A 87 -1.63 3.64 6.23
CA ALA A 87 -1.21 4.98 5.85
C ALA A 87 -2.33 6.02 6.11
N ALA A 88 -3.58 5.71 5.77
CA ALA A 88 -4.71 6.58 6.03
C ALA A 88 -4.99 6.76 7.54
N PHE A 89 -4.79 5.71 8.33
CA PHE A 89 -4.88 5.80 9.78
C PHE A 89 -3.83 6.77 10.35
N LEU A 90 -2.60 6.75 9.83
CA LEU A 90 -1.57 7.69 10.23
C LEU A 90 -1.95 9.14 9.93
N GLU A 91 -2.58 9.40 8.79
CA GLU A 91 -3.08 10.74 8.45
C GLU A 91 -4.18 11.19 9.42
N LEU A 92 -5.14 10.33 9.74
CA LEU A 92 -6.17 10.62 10.75
C LEU A 92 -5.57 10.87 12.14
N TRP A 93 -4.54 10.12 12.52
CA TRP A 93 -3.86 10.29 13.80
C TRP A 93 -3.16 11.65 13.90
N ASN A 94 -2.50 12.08 12.83
CA ASN A 94 -1.76 13.34 12.78
C ASN A 94 -2.67 14.56 12.55
N HIS A 95 -3.84 14.33 11.94
CA HIS A 95 -4.79 15.35 11.51
C HIS A 95 -6.20 15.01 12.00
N PRO A 96 -6.47 15.14 13.31
CA PRO A 96 -7.77 14.78 13.88
C PRO A 96 -8.93 15.67 13.39
N GLU A 97 -8.61 16.79 12.74
CA GLU A 97 -9.58 17.68 12.09
C GLU A 97 -10.10 17.13 10.74
N LEU A 98 -9.47 16.12 10.16
CA LEU A 98 -9.88 15.53 8.88
C LEU A 98 -11.21 14.77 9.03
N ASP A 99 -12.29 15.33 8.50
CA ASP A 99 -13.58 14.65 8.41
C ASP A 99 -13.67 13.74 7.19
N SER A 100 -13.30 14.29 6.02
CA SER A 100 -13.34 13.59 4.74
C SER A 100 -12.04 13.81 3.99
N ALA A 101 -11.47 12.73 3.44
CA ALA A 101 -10.24 12.80 2.65
C ALA A 101 -10.07 11.59 1.72
N VAL A 102 -9.25 11.77 0.70
CA VAL A 102 -8.73 10.69 -0.14
C VAL A 102 -7.23 10.58 0.09
N VAL A 103 -6.77 9.41 0.45
CA VAL A 103 -5.34 9.12 0.66
C VAL A 103 -4.82 8.28 -0.49
N PHE A 104 -3.78 8.75 -1.17
CA PHE A 104 -3.03 7.99 -2.17
C PHE A 104 -1.69 7.55 -1.59
N LEU A 105 -1.45 6.25 -1.56
CA LEU A 105 -0.15 5.68 -1.27
C LEU A 105 0.63 5.52 -2.58
N LEU A 106 1.42 6.55 -2.94
CA LEU A 106 2.24 6.55 -4.15
C LEU A 106 3.53 5.77 -3.90
N ASN A 107 3.53 4.50 -4.22
CA ASN A 107 4.62 3.58 -3.95
C ASN A 107 4.93 2.73 -5.20
N ARG A 108 5.72 1.66 -5.03
CA ARG A 108 6.04 0.71 -6.10
C ARG A 108 4.77 0.22 -6.81
N ASN A 109 3.77 -0.17 -6.05
CA ASN A 109 2.39 -0.27 -6.49
C ASN A 109 1.60 0.87 -5.85
N LEU A 110 0.60 1.37 -6.55
CA LEU A 110 -0.32 2.37 -6.04
C LEU A 110 -1.24 1.72 -5.01
N GLY A 111 -1.61 2.48 -4.01
CA GLY A 111 -2.66 2.10 -3.09
C GLY A 111 -3.51 3.31 -2.73
N GLY A 112 -4.63 3.08 -2.08
CA GLY A 112 -5.48 4.15 -1.65
C GLY A 112 -6.38 3.82 -0.48
N ALA A 113 -6.94 4.86 0.12
CA ALA A 113 -7.98 4.76 1.12
C ALA A 113 -8.89 6.01 1.06
N ILE A 114 -10.11 5.84 1.50
CA ILE A 114 -11.09 6.91 1.64
C ILE A 114 -11.40 7.09 3.12
N ILE A 115 -11.39 8.34 3.57
CA ILE A 115 -11.79 8.75 4.91
C ILE A 115 -13.14 9.47 4.79
N THR A 116 -14.12 9.11 5.60
CA THR A 116 -15.41 9.79 5.73
C THR A 116 -15.85 9.76 7.18
N ASN A 117 -16.38 10.87 7.69
CA ASN A 117 -16.84 10.98 9.08
C ASN A 117 -15.74 10.58 10.09
N HIS A 118 -14.52 11.06 9.89
CA HIS A 118 -13.33 10.73 10.71
C HIS A 118 -12.96 9.24 10.75
N GLN A 119 -13.42 8.43 9.79
CA GLN A 119 -13.18 6.99 9.76
C GLN A 119 -12.73 6.53 8.39
N ILE A 120 -11.88 5.49 8.35
CA ILE A 120 -11.52 4.85 7.10
C ILE A 120 -12.73 4.10 6.57
N HIS A 121 -13.19 4.48 5.39
CA HIS A 121 -14.32 3.85 4.73
C HIS A 121 -13.92 2.50 4.15
N GLN A 122 -14.45 1.41 4.68
CA GLN A 122 -14.07 0.05 4.29
C GLN A 122 -15.00 -0.57 3.23
N GLY A 123 -16.25 -0.06 3.13
CA GLY A 123 -17.29 -0.68 2.29
C GLY A 123 -17.74 -2.05 2.85
N SER A 124 -18.75 -2.62 2.23
CA SER A 124 -19.32 -3.92 2.67
C SER A 124 -18.43 -5.12 2.37
N SER A 125 -17.57 -5.01 1.37
CA SER A 125 -16.66 -6.08 0.90
C SER A 125 -15.18 -5.81 1.20
N MET A 126 -14.88 -4.79 2.00
CA MET A 126 -13.52 -4.34 2.33
C MET A 126 -12.72 -3.74 1.16
N HIS A 127 -13.30 -3.65 -0.04
CA HIS A 127 -12.63 -3.15 -1.25
C HIS A 127 -12.74 -1.63 -1.43
N SER A 128 -13.46 -0.92 -0.54
CA SER A 128 -13.55 0.53 -0.67
C SER A 128 -12.18 1.18 -0.46
N GLY A 129 -11.89 2.18 -1.28
CA GLY A 129 -10.60 2.85 -1.26
C GLY A 129 -9.49 2.18 -2.06
N THR A 130 -9.75 1.06 -2.77
CA THR A 130 -8.79 0.48 -3.72
C THR A 130 -8.68 1.34 -4.98
N LEU A 131 -8.17 2.56 -4.79
CA LEU A 131 -8.14 3.62 -5.83
C LEU A 131 -7.24 3.25 -7.00
N GLU A 132 -6.28 2.38 -6.78
CA GLU A 132 -5.38 1.81 -7.78
C GLU A 132 -6.13 1.10 -8.91
N HIS A 133 -7.32 0.58 -8.63
CA HIS A 133 -8.14 -0.14 -9.61
C HIS A 133 -9.24 0.71 -10.25
N MET A 134 -9.30 2.01 -9.94
CA MET A 134 -10.17 2.95 -10.65
C MET A 134 -9.76 3.02 -12.12
N CYS A 135 -10.69 2.72 -13.02
CA CYS A 135 -10.47 2.81 -14.46
C CYS A 135 -10.40 4.28 -14.90
N VAL A 136 -9.25 4.69 -15.39
CA VAL A 136 -9.01 6.04 -15.94
C VAL A 136 -8.93 6.05 -17.46
N ASN A 137 -8.79 4.86 -18.08
CA ASN A 137 -8.82 4.70 -19.55
C ASN A 137 -9.25 3.26 -19.89
N PRO A 138 -10.50 3.00 -20.33
CA PRO A 138 -10.99 1.64 -20.56
C PRO A 138 -10.22 0.87 -21.65
N ASP A 139 -9.56 1.59 -22.57
CA ASP A 139 -8.73 0.99 -23.63
C ASP A 139 -7.25 0.87 -23.23
N GLY A 140 -6.93 1.14 -21.97
CA GLY A 140 -5.56 1.18 -21.44
C GLY A 140 -4.94 -0.18 -21.18
N PRO A 141 -3.73 -0.20 -20.58
CA PRO A 141 -2.99 -1.42 -20.28
C PRO A 141 -3.74 -2.37 -19.35
N LEU A 142 -3.42 -3.67 -19.46
CA LEU A 142 -3.94 -4.69 -18.57
C LEU A 142 -3.32 -4.52 -17.17
N CYS A 143 -4.16 -4.45 -16.15
CA CYS A 143 -3.76 -4.41 -14.74
C CYS A 143 -3.65 -5.82 -14.16
N TYR A 144 -2.86 -6.00 -13.11
CA TYR A 144 -2.75 -7.26 -12.38
C TYR A 144 -4.08 -7.74 -11.74
N CYS A 145 -5.06 -6.84 -11.57
CA CYS A 145 -6.41 -7.21 -11.13
C CYS A 145 -7.28 -7.85 -12.21
N GLY A 146 -6.78 -7.93 -13.45
CA GLY A 146 -7.50 -8.47 -14.61
C GLY A 146 -8.30 -7.43 -15.42
N ASN A 147 -8.49 -6.22 -14.91
CA ASN A 147 -9.14 -5.12 -15.63
C ASN A 147 -8.14 -4.33 -16.47
N ARG A 148 -8.66 -3.48 -17.39
CA ARG A 148 -7.84 -2.58 -18.18
C ARG A 148 -7.93 -1.15 -17.70
N GLY A 149 -6.83 -0.40 -17.90
CA GLY A 149 -6.78 1.05 -17.71
C GLY A 149 -6.95 1.52 -16.28
N CYS A 150 -6.61 0.67 -15.31
CA CYS A 150 -6.58 1.04 -13.90
C CYS A 150 -5.54 2.14 -13.64
N LEU A 151 -5.79 3.00 -12.68
CA LEU A 151 -4.87 4.07 -12.27
C LEU A 151 -3.47 3.52 -11.93
N GLU A 152 -3.38 2.31 -11.35
CA GLU A 152 -2.15 1.56 -11.11
C GLU A 152 -1.23 1.54 -12.34
N THR A 153 -1.80 1.29 -13.52
CA THR A 153 -1.03 1.12 -14.75
C THR A 153 -0.47 2.43 -15.33
N TYR A 154 -0.80 3.57 -14.70
CA TYR A 154 -0.32 4.90 -15.06
C TYR A 154 0.44 5.62 -13.95
N CYS A 155 0.01 5.41 -12.69
CA CYS A 155 0.43 6.24 -11.56
C CYS A 155 1.20 5.47 -10.47
N SER A 156 1.54 4.20 -10.66
CA SER A 156 2.49 3.51 -9.79
C SER A 156 3.95 3.81 -10.19
N ALA A 157 4.90 3.61 -9.27
CA ALA A 157 6.32 3.71 -9.62
C ALA A 157 6.71 2.65 -10.66
N ASN A 158 6.15 1.43 -10.58
CA ASN A 158 6.34 0.39 -11.60
C ASN A 158 5.87 0.85 -12.99
N ALA A 159 4.70 1.50 -13.08
CA ALA A 159 4.19 2.03 -14.34
C ALA A 159 5.11 3.12 -14.92
N LEU A 160 5.61 4.02 -14.08
CA LEU A 160 6.55 5.05 -14.48
C LEU A 160 7.88 4.45 -14.97
N GLU A 161 8.44 3.45 -14.27
CA GLU A 161 9.64 2.74 -14.68
C GLU A 161 9.47 2.03 -16.04
N GLN A 162 8.34 1.37 -16.23
CA GLN A 162 8.02 0.69 -17.49
C GLN A 162 7.89 1.68 -18.65
N SER A 163 7.16 2.78 -18.46
CA SER A 163 6.95 3.78 -19.51
C SER A 163 8.24 4.52 -19.88
N ALA A 164 9.05 4.87 -18.89
CA ALA A 164 10.32 5.59 -19.08
C ALA A 164 11.47 4.68 -19.52
N GLY A 165 11.38 3.36 -19.27
CA GLY A 165 12.44 2.39 -19.54
C GLY A 165 13.65 2.53 -18.61
N MET A 166 13.45 3.07 -17.40
CA MET A 166 14.51 3.25 -16.41
C MET A 166 13.96 3.26 -14.98
N PRO A 167 14.79 2.94 -13.96
CA PRO A 167 14.40 3.01 -12.55
C PRO A 167 14.03 4.42 -12.10
N VAL A 168 13.05 4.55 -11.21
CA VAL A 168 12.58 5.84 -10.63
C VAL A 168 13.73 6.61 -9.97
N LYS A 169 14.69 5.92 -9.35
CA LYS A 169 15.89 6.53 -8.73
C LYS A 169 16.76 7.29 -9.73
N GLU A 170 16.72 6.93 -11.01
CA GLU A 170 17.44 7.58 -12.10
C GLU A 170 16.56 8.61 -12.83
N PHE A 171 15.26 8.31 -12.92
CA PHE A 171 14.28 9.15 -13.61
C PHE A 171 14.20 10.58 -13.04
N PHE A 172 13.98 10.73 -11.73
CA PHE A 172 13.80 12.06 -11.14
C PHE A 172 15.04 12.95 -11.14
N PRO A 173 16.26 12.47 -10.89
CA PRO A 173 17.46 13.28 -11.11
C PRO A 173 17.56 13.82 -12.55
N LEU A 174 17.38 12.96 -13.55
CA LEU A 174 17.43 13.37 -14.96
C LEU A 174 16.29 14.32 -15.36
N LEU A 175 15.10 14.11 -14.82
CA LEU A 175 13.96 15.01 -15.04
C LEU A 175 14.26 16.41 -14.49
N ARG A 176 14.85 16.52 -13.29
CA ARG A 176 15.23 17.81 -12.67
C ARG A 176 16.27 18.57 -13.49
N GLU A 177 17.18 17.87 -14.15
CA GLU A 177 18.17 18.47 -15.03
C GLU A 177 17.57 19.05 -16.33
N LYS A 178 16.29 18.78 -16.63
CA LYS A 178 15.54 19.25 -17.81
C LYS A 178 16.20 18.91 -19.15
N LYS A 179 17.03 17.88 -19.19
CA LYS A 179 17.81 17.50 -20.39
C LYS A 179 17.05 16.58 -21.36
N SER A 180 15.92 16.04 -20.95
CA SER A 180 15.15 15.09 -21.76
C SER A 180 13.68 15.47 -21.87
N PRO A 181 13.25 15.98 -23.03
CA PRO A 181 11.84 16.24 -23.31
C PRO A 181 10.97 14.99 -23.15
N ARG A 182 11.50 13.81 -23.52
CA ARG A 182 10.79 12.53 -23.38
C ARG A 182 10.44 12.20 -21.92
N LEU A 183 11.38 12.42 -20.98
CA LEU A 183 11.08 12.20 -19.54
C LEU A 183 10.03 13.18 -19.02
N ALA A 184 10.06 14.43 -19.49
CA ALA A 184 9.05 15.41 -19.16
C ALA A 184 7.67 15.02 -19.69
N GLU A 185 7.56 14.37 -20.84
CA GLU A 185 6.32 13.84 -21.40
C GLU A 185 5.79 12.69 -20.56
N HIS A 186 6.59 11.68 -20.21
CA HIS A 186 6.18 10.58 -19.31
C HIS A 186 5.68 11.10 -17.95
N TRP A 187 6.39 12.09 -17.38
CA TRP A 187 5.97 12.69 -16.12
C TRP A 187 4.67 13.49 -16.25
N LYS A 188 4.48 14.20 -17.35
CA LYS A 188 3.23 14.91 -17.64
C LYS A 188 2.06 13.94 -17.79
N ASP A 189 2.27 12.82 -18.47
CA ASP A 189 1.26 11.78 -18.63
C ASP A 189 0.84 11.17 -17.28
N TYR A 190 1.82 10.83 -16.45
CA TYR A 190 1.58 10.38 -15.07
C TYR A 190 0.71 11.40 -14.29
N LEU A 191 1.09 12.68 -14.32
CA LEU A 191 0.37 13.73 -13.60
C LEU A 191 -1.03 13.96 -14.15
N ASN A 192 -1.23 13.84 -15.46
CA ASN A 192 -2.55 13.99 -16.09
C ASN A 192 -3.51 12.88 -15.61
N HIS A 193 -3.08 11.64 -15.57
CA HIS A 193 -3.89 10.52 -15.07
C HIS A 193 -4.20 10.67 -13.59
N LEU A 194 -3.23 11.07 -12.78
CA LEU A 194 -3.44 11.32 -11.35
C LEU A 194 -4.43 12.48 -11.14
N ALA A 195 -4.25 13.59 -11.84
CA ALA A 195 -5.16 14.74 -11.75
C ALA A 195 -6.58 14.40 -12.21
N PHE A 196 -6.72 13.58 -13.26
CA PHE A 196 -8.02 13.09 -13.70
C PHE A 196 -8.71 12.26 -12.63
N ALA A 197 -7.99 11.35 -12.00
CA ALA A 197 -8.47 10.54 -10.88
C ALA A 197 -8.90 11.41 -9.70
N MET A 198 -8.05 12.34 -9.26
CA MET A 198 -8.35 13.27 -8.17
C MET A 198 -9.58 14.13 -8.44
N LYS A 199 -9.71 14.65 -9.67
CA LYS A 199 -10.90 15.43 -10.07
C LYS A 199 -12.20 14.64 -9.95
N ASN A 200 -12.20 13.37 -10.36
CA ASN A 200 -13.37 12.51 -10.26
C ASN A 200 -13.69 12.17 -8.78
N LEU A 201 -12.69 11.89 -7.98
CA LEU A 201 -12.87 11.60 -6.55
C LEU A 201 -13.39 12.82 -5.79
N ASN A 202 -12.92 14.02 -6.11
CA ASN A 202 -13.42 15.26 -5.50
C ASN A 202 -14.92 15.47 -5.75
N LEU A 203 -15.46 15.01 -6.89
CA LEU A 203 -16.89 15.08 -7.18
C LEU A 203 -17.73 14.06 -6.39
N ILE A 204 -17.09 13.04 -5.82
CA ILE A 204 -17.76 11.94 -5.11
C ILE A 204 -17.66 12.14 -3.59
N ILE A 205 -16.52 12.58 -3.12
CA ILE A 205 -16.23 12.68 -1.67
C ILE A 205 -16.48 14.10 -1.14
N ASP A 206 -16.37 15.15 -2.01
CA ASP A 206 -16.51 16.59 -1.71
C ASP A 206 -15.51 17.06 -0.64
#